data_d641738a24f1e758720127c9b142a686
#
_entry.id   d641738a24f1e758720127c9b142a686
#
_cell.length_a   1.000
_cell.length_b   1.000
_cell.length_c   1.000
_cell.angle_alpha   90.00
_cell.angle_beta   90.00
_cell.angle_gamma   90.00
#
_symmetry.space_group_name_H-M   'P 1'
#
loop_
_entity.id
_entity.type
_entity.pdbx_description
1 polymer ?
#
loop_
_entity_poly.entity_id
_entity_poly.type
_entity_poly.pdbx_seq_one_letter_code
_entity_poly.pdbx_strand_id
1 'polypeptide(L)'
;MRCHPALPPPVPVLELAGLSRHFGHVTALADVSLQLAAGQVTALLGDNGAGKSTLISMVSGVTPPSAGEIRLDGRPVRFASPADARRAGIATVFQNLSLVEDRSIAENLFLGCEPVRFGFVLDRRRMNREAEAVLERLKVNLPPATTAVRYLSGGQRQAVAVARTVLHGSRLVIMDEPTAALGVRETARVLDLIRELRRQGTAVLLVSHNMDNVFEVADRALILRLGRKIADLDIARTSRAEIVGLVVGSASTRATAQERAA
;
A
#
# COMPACT_ATOMS: atom_id res chain seq x y z
N MET A 1 -28.94 -1.40 -34.20
CA MET A 1 -28.24 -1.37 -32.91
C MET A 1 -26.77 -1.68 -33.13
N ARG A 2 -25.87 -0.70 -33.04
CA ARG A 2 -24.42 -0.94 -33.16
C ARG A 2 -23.91 -1.28 -31.77
N CYS A 3 -23.52 -2.55 -31.53
CA CYS A 3 -22.76 -2.93 -30.34
C CYS A 3 -21.46 -2.11 -30.33
N HIS A 4 -21.33 -1.19 -29.41
CA HIS A 4 -20.02 -0.63 -29.08
C HIS A 4 -19.22 -1.74 -28.42
N PRO A 5 -18.01 -2.07 -28.90
CA PRO A 5 -17.14 -2.98 -28.19
C PRO A 5 -16.87 -2.37 -26.80
N ALA A 6 -17.09 -3.14 -25.76
CA ALA A 6 -16.72 -2.75 -24.39
C ALA A 6 -15.24 -2.38 -24.40
N LEU A 7 -14.91 -1.19 -23.88
CA LEU A 7 -13.52 -0.78 -23.71
C LEU A 7 -12.81 -1.87 -22.87
N PRO A 8 -11.58 -2.27 -23.25
CA PRO A 8 -10.84 -3.24 -22.47
C PRO A 8 -10.71 -2.71 -21.03
N PRO A 9 -10.78 -3.57 -20.02
CA PRO A 9 -10.63 -3.15 -18.63
C PRO A 9 -9.30 -2.39 -18.46
N PRO A 10 -9.27 -1.33 -17.66
CA PRO A 10 -8.05 -0.55 -17.45
C PRO A 10 -6.92 -1.47 -16.95
N VAL A 11 -5.72 -1.31 -17.51
CA VAL A 11 -4.54 -2.09 -17.11
C VAL A 11 -4.28 -1.84 -15.62
N PRO A 12 -4.17 -2.89 -14.79
CA PRO A 12 -3.89 -2.72 -13.37
C PRO A 12 -2.48 -2.11 -13.16
N VAL A 13 -2.33 -1.28 -12.12
CA VAL A 13 -1.03 -0.74 -11.72
C VAL A 13 -0.07 -1.87 -11.33
N LEU A 14 -0.57 -2.83 -10.56
CA LEU A 14 0.18 -4.02 -10.18
C LEU A 14 -0.65 -5.27 -10.47
N GLU A 15 0.00 -6.27 -11.07
CA GLU A 15 -0.53 -7.62 -11.21
C GLU A 15 0.48 -8.62 -10.66
N LEU A 16 0.01 -9.55 -9.86
CA LEU A 16 0.76 -10.70 -9.40
C LEU A 16 0.14 -11.94 -10.05
N ALA A 17 0.96 -12.75 -10.70
CA ALA A 17 0.52 -13.97 -11.40
C ALA A 17 1.24 -15.19 -10.79
N GLY A 18 0.50 -16.03 -10.07
CA GLY A 18 0.98 -17.29 -9.51
C GLY A 18 2.13 -17.14 -8.51
N LEU A 19 2.17 -16.05 -7.73
CA LEU A 19 3.30 -15.70 -6.90
C LEU A 19 3.46 -16.69 -5.74
N SER A 20 4.64 -17.28 -5.62
CA SER A 20 4.96 -18.24 -4.57
C SER A 20 6.28 -17.90 -3.88
N ARG A 21 6.38 -18.20 -2.59
CA ARG A 21 7.61 -18.04 -1.82
C ARG A 21 7.82 -19.18 -0.83
N HIS A 22 8.99 -19.79 -0.91
CA HIS A 22 9.44 -20.83 0.00
C HIS A 22 10.66 -20.35 0.80
N PHE A 23 10.70 -20.68 2.09
CA PHE A 23 11.84 -20.50 2.97
C PHE A 23 12.23 -21.89 3.50
N GLY A 24 13.23 -22.52 2.87
CA GLY A 24 13.55 -23.93 3.14
C GLY A 24 12.33 -24.81 2.85
N HIS A 25 11.86 -25.51 3.85
CA HIS A 25 10.68 -26.39 3.76
C HIS A 25 9.34 -25.68 4.02
N VAL A 26 9.37 -24.40 4.42
CA VAL A 26 8.15 -23.64 4.73
C VAL A 26 7.66 -22.90 3.49
N THR A 27 6.43 -23.18 3.07
CA THR A 27 5.74 -22.43 2.03
C THR A 27 5.03 -21.24 2.65
N ALA A 28 5.60 -20.05 2.51
CA ALA A 28 5.02 -18.82 3.05
C ALA A 28 3.92 -18.23 2.17
N LEU A 29 4.03 -18.43 0.84
CA LEU A 29 3.00 -18.10 -0.14
C LEU A 29 2.96 -19.17 -1.23
N ALA A 30 1.75 -19.53 -1.67
CA ALA A 30 1.52 -20.53 -2.70
C ALA A 30 0.48 -20.05 -3.71
N ASP A 31 0.93 -19.82 -4.95
CA ASP A 31 0.11 -19.51 -6.12
C ASP A 31 -0.86 -18.33 -5.91
N VAL A 32 -0.31 -17.20 -5.42
CA VAL A 32 -1.12 -16.01 -5.15
C VAL A 32 -1.17 -15.13 -6.40
N SER A 33 -2.38 -14.93 -6.92
CA SER A 33 -2.67 -14.04 -8.04
C SER A 33 -3.62 -12.94 -7.61
N LEU A 34 -3.30 -11.68 -7.92
CA LEU A 34 -4.12 -10.51 -7.62
C LEU A 34 -3.80 -9.34 -8.55
N GLN A 35 -4.70 -8.37 -8.58
CA GLN A 35 -4.54 -7.14 -9.34
C GLN A 35 -4.92 -5.93 -8.49
N LEU A 36 -4.13 -4.85 -8.60
CA LEU A 36 -4.40 -3.56 -7.94
C LEU A 36 -4.60 -2.49 -9.00
N ALA A 37 -5.73 -1.82 -8.94
CA ALA A 37 -6.10 -0.77 -9.90
C ALA A 37 -5.70 0.62 -9.40
N ALA A 38 -5.43 1.55 -10.33
CA ALA A 38 -5.22 2.94 -10.03
C ALA A 38 -6.46 3.56 -9.35
N GLY A 39 -6.25 4.44 -8.37
CA GLY A 39 -7.33 5.10 -7.66
C GLY A 39 -8.24 4.15 -6.86
N GLN A 40 -7.73 3.00 -6.45
CA GLN A 40 -8.46 2.01 -5.66
C GLN A 40 -7.70 1.69 -4.37
N VAL A 41 -8.44 1.57 -3.28
CA VAL A 41 -7.92 1.07 -2.00
C VAL A 41 -8.30 -0.40 -1.86
N THR A 42 -7.30 -1.26 -1.83
CA THR A 42 -7.45 -2.70 -1.62
C THR A 42 -6.92 -3.08 -0.25
N ALA A 43 -7.78 -3.61 0.61
CA ALA A 43 -7.38 -4.13 1.91
C ALA A 43 -6.81 -5.54 1.76
N LEU A 44 -5.64 -5.81 2.36
CA LEU A 44 -5.04 -7.14 2.46
C LEU A 44 -5.26 -7.67 3.87
N LEU A 45 -6.13 -8.63 4.01
CA LEU A 45 -6.61 -9.19 5.26
C LEU A 45 -6.14 -10.63 5.45
N GLY A 46 -6.10 -11.06 6.68
CA GLY A 46 -5.72 -12.43 7.05
C GLY A 46 -5.14 -12.45 8.45
N ASP A 47 -5.10 -13.62 9.05
CA ASP A 47 -4.54 -13.83 10.39
C ASP A 47 -3.00 -13.69 10.41
N ASN A 48 -2.41 -13.73 11.58
CA ASN A 48 -0.96 -13.79 11.73
C ASN A 48 -0.43 -15.07 11.06
N GLY A 49 0.68 -14.93 10.32
CA GLY A 49 1.20 -16.07 9.53
C GLY A 49 0.45 -16.35 8.22
N ALA A 50 -0.58 -15.57 7.83
CA ALA A 50 -1.31 -15.75 6.58
C ALA A 50 -0.47 -15.48 5.31
N GLY A 51 0.73 -14.87 5.43
CA GLY A 51 1.61 -14.56 4.30
C GLY A 51 1.61 -13.08 3.90
N LYS A 52 0.89 -12.19 4.61
CA LYS A 52 0.78 -10.76 4.27
C LYS A 52 2.15 -10.07 4.17
N SER A 53 2.98 -10.19 5.21
CA SER A 53 4.31 -9.57 5.24
C SER A 53 5.25 -10.16 4.18
N THR A 54 5.10 -11.45 3.84
CA THR A 54 5.85 -12.08 2.75
C THR A 54 5.44 -11.49 1.40
N LEU A 55 4.13 -11.30 1.16
CA LEU A 55 3.63 -10.67 -0.05
C LEU A 55 4.16 -9.23 -0.19
N ILE A 56 4.07 -8.42 0.88
CA ILE A 56 4.61 -7.07 0.92
C ILE A 56 6.11 -7.08 0.62
N SER A 57 6.88 -7.97 1.25
CA SER A 57 8.33 -8.08 1.06
C SER A 57 8.69 -8.38 -0.39
N MET A 58 7.91 -9.20 -1.11
CA MET A 58 8.15 -9.47 -2.52
C MET A 58 7.81 -8.27 -3.40
N VAL A 59 6.65 -7.64 -3.18
CA VAL A 59 6.22 -6.47 -3.97
C VAL A 59 7.11 -5.26 -3.72
N SER A 60 7.63 -5.10 -2.50
CA SER A 60 8.57 -4.02 -2.15
C SER A 60 10.04 -4.30 -2.52
N GLY A 61 10.34 -5.44 -3.15
CA GLY A 61 11.69 -5.78 -3.59
C GLY A 61 12.67 -6.18 -2.49
N VAL A 62 12.18 -6.48 -1.28
CA VAL A 62 13.00 -6.99 -0.16
C VAL A 62 13.38 -8.45 -0.39
N THR A 63 12.45 -9.23 -0.93
CA THR A 63 12.64 -10.67 -1.13
C THR A 63 12.16 -11.05 -2.54
N PRO A 64 12.96 -11.75 -3.36
CA PRO A 64 12.51 -12.21 -4.67
C PRO A 64 11.46 -13.33 -4.53
N PRO A 65 10.50 -13.46 -5.45
CA PRO A 65 9.61 -14.62 -5.51
C PRO A 65 10.38 -15.90 -5.85
N SER A 66 9.90 -17.04 -5.35
CA SER A 66 10.41 -18.37 -5.74
C SER A 66 9.82 -18.85 -7.07
N ALA A 67 8.56 -18.46 -7.35
CA ALA A 67 7.86 -18.72 -8.61
C ALA A 67 6.80 -17.63 -8.86
N GLY A 68 6.31 -17.56 -10.09
CA GLY A 68 5.34 -16.57 -10.52
C GLY A 68 5.99 -15.29 -11.03
N GLU A 69 5.16 -14.30 -11.33
CA GLU A 69 5.58 -13.07 -11.99
C GLU A 69 4.90 -11.84 -11.36
N ILE A 70 5.65 -10.75 -11.29
CA ILE A 70 5.14 -9.42 -10.92
C ILE A 70 5.11 -8.58 -12.18
N ARG A 71 3.97 -7.96 -12.47
CA ARG A 71 3.81 -7.01 -13.58
C ARG A 71 3.41 -5.64 -13.06
N LEU A 72 4.02 -4.63 -13.61
CA LEU A 72 3.69 -3.22 -13.37
C LEU A 72 3.21 -2.62 -14.70
N ASP A 73 1.98 -2.07 -14.72
CA ASP A 73 1.34 -1.58 -15.95
C ASP A 73 1.38 -2.60 -17.10
N GLY A 74 1.11 -3.86 -16.79
CA GLY A 74 1.14 -4.97 -17.74
C GLY A 74 2.54 -5.44 -18.16
N ARG A 75 3.63 -4.79 -17.70
CA ARG A 75 5.01 -5.17 -18.03
C ARG A 75 5.63 -6.00 -16.91
N PRO A 76 6.27 -7.14 -17.21
CA PRO A 76 6.96 -7.92 -16.20
C PRO A 76 8.13 -7.15 -15.61
N VAL A 77 8.26 -7.20 -14.28
CA VAL A 77 9.33 -6.54 -13.53
C VAL A 77 9.99 -7.51 -12.56
N ARG A 78 11.26 -7.29 -12.31
CA ARG A 78 12.02 -7.98 -11.26
C ARG A 78 12.77 -6.94 -10.44
N PHE A 79 12.60 -6.98 -9.15
CA PHE A 79 13.30 -6.09 -8.22
C PHE A 79 14.47 -6.82 -7.59
N ALA A 80 15.67 -6.28 -7.72
CA ALA A 80 16.87 -6.77 -7.04
C ALA A 80 17.00 -6.12 -5.64
N SER A 81 16.30 -5.02 -5.41
CA SER A 81 16.36 -4.27 -4.16
C SER A 81 15.08 -3.44 -3.94
N PRO A 82 14.81 -2.98 -2.69
CA PRO A 82 13.74 -2.03 -2.42
C PRO A 82 13.88 -0.69 -3.17
N ALA A 83 15.13 -0.30 -3.50
CA ALA A 83 15.38 0.88 -4.30
C ALA A 83 14.85 0.73 -5.73
N ASP A 84 14.87 -0.49 -6.30
CA ASP A 84 14.32 -0.76 -7.64
C ASP A 84 12.79 -0.65 -7.62
N ALA A 85 12.13 -1.25 -6.63
CA ALA A 85 10.69 -1.15 -6.46
C ALA A 85 10.25 0.32 -6.30
N ARG A 86 10.98 1.10 -5.49
CA ARG A 86 10.73 2.53 -5.30
C ARG A 86 10.90 3.32 -6.61
N ARG A 87 11.97 3.07 -7.38
CA ARG A 87 12.18 3.71 -8.69
C ARG A 87 11.10 3.35 -9.70
N ALA A 88 10.53 2.16 -9.58
CA ALA A 88 9.39 1.72 -10.39
C ALA A 88 8.03 2.33 -9.94
N GLY A 89 8.01 3.11 -8.84
CA GLY A 89 6.82 3.76 -8.33
C GLY A 89 6.05 2.96 -7.27
N ILE A 90 6.67 1.96 -6.64
CA ILE A 90 6.10 1.24 -5.49
C ILE A 90 6.73 1.77 -4.21
N ALA A 91 5.95 2.34 -3.33
CA ALA A 91 6.40 2.79 -2.02
C ALA A 91 5.71 2.02 -0.91
N THR A 92 6.45 1.74 0.16
CA THR A 92 5.93 1.07 1.34
C THR A 92 6.09 1.97 2.56
N VAL A 93 4.98 2.18 3.26
CA VAL A 93 4.94 2.79 4.59
C VAL A 93 4.77 1.65 5.59
N PHE A 94 5.86 1.30 6.25
CA PHE A 94 5.88 0.27 7.28
C PHE A 94 5.33 0.80 8.60
N GLN A 95 4.95 -0.07 9.49
CA GLN A 95 4.53 0.26 10.87
C GLN A 95 5.60 1.10 11.60
N ASN A 96 6.88 0.78 11.41
CA ASN A 96 7.98 1.67 11.77
C ASN A 96 8.23 2.64 10.62
N LEU A 97 7.89 3.91 10.81
CA LEU A 97 7.89 4.95 9.78
C LEU A 97 9.27 5.29 9.22
N SER A 98 10.34 4.84 9.88
CA SER A 98 11.74 5.11 9.48
C SER A 98 11.98 6.61 9.24
N LEU A 99 11.49 7.43 10.17
CA LEU A 99 11.73 8.87 10.17
C LEU A 99 12.91 9.20 11.11
N VAL A 100 13.74 10.16 10.71
CA VAL A 100 14.84 10.67 11.52
C VAL A 100 14.30 11.79 12.38
N GLU A 101 14.13 11.55 13.69
CA GLU A 101 13.40 12.41 14.61
C GLU A 101 14.05 13.82 14.76
N ASP A 102 15.37 13.91 14.71
CA ASP A 102 16.12 15.16 14.84
C ASP A 102 16.20 15.97 13.54
N ARG A 103 15.68 15.45 12.45
CA ARG A 103 15.63 16.13 11.16
C ARG A 103 14.25 16.75 10.93
N SER A 104 14.25 17.82 10.12
CA SER A 104 13.01 18.51 9.75
C SER A 104 12.09 17.63 8.89
N ILE A 105 10.83 18.03 8.76
CA ILE A 105 9.87 17.41 7.85
C ILE A 105 10.45 17.37 6.44
N ALA A 106 10.96 18.50 5.92
CA ALA A 106 11.53 18.56 4.58
C ALA A 106 12.73 17.61 4.41
N GLU A 107 13.66 17.56 5.39
CA GLU A 107 14.79 16.63 5.34
C GLU A 107 14.33 15.16 5.35
N ASN A 108 13.28 14.82 6.08
CA ASN A 108 12.72 13.47 6.07
C ASN A 108 12.02 13.13 4.74
N LEU A 109 11.34 14.08 4.11
CA LEU A 109 10.71 13.87 2.82
C LEU A 109 11.73 13.57 1.71
N PHE A 110 12.87 14.26 1.73
CA PHE A 110 13.92 14.14 0.72
C PHE A 110 15.05 13.18 1.10
N LEU A 111 14.94 12.45 2.21
CA LEU A 111 16.01 11.59 2.70
C LEU A 111 16.50 10.58 1.62
N GLY A 112 17.77 10.70 1.23
CA GLY A 112 18.41 9.89 0.20
C GLY A 112 18.15 10.32 -1.25
N CYS A 113 17.57 11.52 -1.46
CA CYS A 113 17.31 12.11 -2.77
C CYS A 113 17.25 13.64 -2.68
N GLU A 114 18.09 14.20 -1.80
CA GLU A 114 18.14 15.61 -1.53
C GLU A 114 18.52 16.40 -2.80
N PRO A 115 17.76 17.45 -3.17
CA PRO A 115 18.12 18.29 -4.29
C PRO A 115 19.38 19.10 -3.98
N VAL A 116 20.30 19.10 -4.94
CA VAL A 116 21.56 19.81 -4.83
C VAL A 116 21.68 20.92 -5.87
N ARG A 117 22.38 22.01 -5.50
CA ARG A 117 22.82 23.07 -6.40
C ARG A 117 24.30 22.85 -6.73
N PHE A 118 24.70 23.15 -7.96
CA PHE A 118 26.09 23.00 -8.43
C PHE A 118 26.68 21.58 -8.21
N GLY A 119 25.81 20.55 -8.08
CA GLY A 119 26.21 19.16 -7.93
C GLY A 119 26.58 18.69 -6.51
N PHE A 120 26.79 19.59 -5.56
CA PHE A 120 27.28 19.23 -4.20
C PHE A 120 26.69 20.06 -3.05
N VAL A 121 26.04 21.20 -3.30
CA VAL A 121 25.46 22.04 -2.24
C VAL A 121 23.97 21.72 -2.08
N LEU A 122 23.55 21.36 -0.88
CA LEU A 122 22.15 21.07 -0.56
C LEU A 122 21.23 22.28 -0.81
N ASP A 123 20.18 22.11 -1.63
CA ASP A 123 19.19 23.17 -1.89
C ASP A 123 18.04 23.13 -0.88
N ARG A 124 18.29 23.61 0.32
CA ARG A 124 17.30 23.66 1.42
C ARG A 124 16.06 24.49 1.06
N ARG A 125 16.22 25.55 0.25
CA ARG A 125 15.09 26.40 -0.15
C ARG A 125 14.13 25.62 -1.07
N ARG A 126 14.68 24.87 -2.00
CA ARG A 126 13.91 23.97 -2.89
C ARG A 126 13.22 22.88 -2.09
N MET A 127 13.96 22.23 -1.17
CA MET A 127 13.40 21.18 -0.30
C MET A 127 12.18 21.66 0.48
N ASN A 128 12.29 22.80 1.17
CA ASN A 128 11.18 23.34 1.97
C ASN A 128 9.97 23.69 1.09
N ARG A 129 10.19 24.37 -0.04
CA ARG A 129 9.11 24.73 -0.96
C ARG A 129 8.39 23.51 -1.53
N GLU A 130 9.12 22.50 -2.00
CA GLU A 130 8.53 21.28 -2.54
C GLU A 130 7.86 20.43 -1.46
N ALA A 131 8.41 20.40 -0.24
CA ALA A 131 7.78 19.77 0.91
C ALA A 131 6.42 20.39 1.23
N GLU A 132 6.37 21.72 1.36
CA GLU A 132 5.12 22.45 1.63
C GLU A 132 4.08 22.20 0.53
N ALA A 133 4.47 22.24 -0.74
CA ALA A 133 3.58 21.97 -1.86
C ALA A 133 2.97 20.55 -1.83
N VAL A 134 3.75 19.54 -1.42
CA VAL A 134 3.23 18.16 -1.27
C VAL A 134 2.27 18.06 -0.09
N LEU A 135 2.59 18.67 1.04
CA LEU A 135 1.72 18.67 2.21
C LEU A 135 0.39 19.37 1.95
N GLU A 136 0.42 20.49 1.24
CA GLU A 136 -0.77 21.22 0.81
C GLU A 136 -1.63 20.36 -0.16
N ARG A 137 -1.00 19.74 -1.16
CA ARG A 137 -1.68 18.84 -2.11
C ARG A 137 -2.38 17.68 -1.39
N LEU A 138 -1.77 17.14 -0.34
CA LEU A 138 -2.35 16.09 0.49
C LEU A 138 -3.35 16.62 1.52
N LYS A 139 -3.55 17.93 1.60
CA LYS A 139 -4.43 18.60 2.57
C LYS A 139 -4.09 18.25 4.02
N VAL A 140 -2.79 18.07 4.29
CA VAL A 140 -2.30 17.72 5.62
C VAL A 140 -1.94 18.98 6.40
N ASN A 141 -2.58 19.15 7.56
CA ASN A 141 -2.24 20.26 8.44
C ASN A 141 -1.05 19.87 9.35
N LEU A 142 0.14 20.28 8.94
CA LEU A 142 1.40 20.11 9.67
C LEU A 142 2.01 21.46 10.02
N PRO A 143 2.90 21.53 11.04
CA PRO A 143 3.72 22.72 11.25
C PRO A 143 4.66 22.94 10.03
N PRO A 144 5.33 24.11 9.94
CA PRO A 144 6.23 24.42 8.84
C PRO A 144 7.20 23.29 8.52
N ALA A 145 7.54 23.08 7.24
CA ALA A 145 8.41 21.98 6.80
C ALA A 145 9.82 21.99 7.42
N THR A 146 10.21 23.09 8.05
CA THR A 146 11.45 23.22 8.83
C THR A 146 11.39 22.64 10.24
N THR A 147 10.19 22.24 10.71
CA THR A 147 9.99 21.68 12.06
C THR A 147 10.59 20.28 12.15
N ALA A 148 11.31 19.99 13.23
CA ALA A 148 11.86 18.65 13.48
C ALA A 148 10.75 17.64 13.80
N VAL A 149 10.88 16.42 13.24
CA VAL A 149 9.86 15.36 13.33
C VAL A 149 9.57 14.93 14.76
N ARG A 150 10.54 15.03 15.68
CA ARG A 150 10.34 14.72 17.12
C ARG A 150 9.20 15.51 17.77
N TYR A 151 8.86 16.69 17.26
CA TYR A 151 7.76 17.52 17.80
C TYR A 151 6.39 17.19 17.22
N LEU A 152 6.32 16.21 16.32
CA LEU A 152 5.08 15.80 15.67
C LEU A 152 4.33 14.72 16.47
N SER A 153 3.00 14.76 16.44
CA SER A 153 2.18 13.66 16.93
C SER A 153 2.33 12.40 16.05
N GLY A 154 1.91 11.24 16.55
CA GLY A 154 1.95 9.99 15.79
C GLY A 154 1.28 10.08 14.41
N GLY A 155 0.08 10.65 14.35
CA GLY A 155 -0.64 10.85 13.09
C GLY A 155 0.05 11.86 12.15
N GLN A 156 0.71 12.89 12.70
CA GLN A 156 1.50 13.81 11.91
C GLN A 156 2.77 13.15 11.34
N ARG A 157 3.44 12.31 12.13
CA ARG A 157 4.57 11.48 11.64
C ARG A 157 4.12 10.54 10.52
N GLN A 158 2.97 9.90 10.66
CA GLN A 158 2.39 9.07 9.62
C GLN A 158 2.15 9.86 8.33
N ALA A 159 1.61 11.08 8.44
CA ALA A 159 1.39 11.95 7.29
C ALA A 159 2.71 12.32 6.59
N VAL A 160 3.79 12.59 7.31
CA VAL A 160 5.13 12.82 6.73
C VAL A 160 5.61 11.58 5.97
N ALA A 161 5.46 10.38 6.54
CA ALA A 161 5.86 9.14 5.88
C ALA A 161 5.09 8.89 4.57
N VAL A 162 3.79 9.19 4.55
CA VAL A 162 2.97 9.11 3.33
C VAL A 162 3.33 10.21 2.34
N ALA A 163 3.53 11.45 2.81
CA ALA A 163 3.93 12.56 1.94
C ALA A 163 5.25 12.28 1.20
N ARG A 164 6.18 11.58 1.86
CA ARG A 164 7.42 11.10 1.22
C ARG A 164 7.13 10.21 0.00
N THR A 165 6.12 9.33 0.06
CA THR A 165 5.77 8.46 -1.08
C THR A 165 5.22 9.26 -2.25
N VAL A 166 4.39 10.27 -1.97
CA VAL A 166 3.79 11.14 -3.00
C VAL A 166 4.82 12.04 -3.66
N LEU A 167 5.77 12.57 -2.88
CA LEU A 167 6.87 13.39 -3.40
C LEU A 167 7.66 12.66 -4.49
N HIS A 168 7.83 11.34 -4.34
CA HIS A 168 8.56 10.50 -5.29
C HIS A 168 7.69 9.93 -6.42
N GLY A 169 6.44 10.38 -6.55
CA GLY A 169 5.56 9.98 -7.66
C GLY A 169 5.13 8.52 -7.60
N SER A 170 4.90 7.99 -6.41
CA SER A 170 4.49 6.60 -6.24
C SER A 170 3.12 6.34 -6.86
N ARG A 171 3.03 5.26 -7.65
CA ARG A 171 1.83 4.79 -8.33
C ARG A 171 1.06 3.78 -7.47
N LEU A 172 1.80 3.04 -6.64
CA LEU A 172 1.29 2.14 -5.63
C LEU A 172 1.90 2.49 -4.27
N VAL A 173 1.05 2.70 -3.28
CA VAL A 173 1.45 2.87 -1.88
C VAL A 173 0.95 1.70 -1.07
N ILE A 174 1.87 0.95 -0.48
CA ILE A 174 1.59 -0.12 0.48
C ILE A 174 1.66 0.49 1.87
N MET A 175 0.61 0.29 2.66
CA MET A 175 0.53 0.76 4.06
C MET A 175 0.35 -0.44 4.97
N ASP A 176 1.35 -0.70 5.80
CA ASP A 176 1.33 -1.81 6.75
C ASP A 176 0.95 -1.30 8.13
N GLU A 177 -0.28 -1.60 8.56
CA GLU A 177 -0.88 -1.19 9.85
C GLU A 177 -0.76 0.33 10.14
N PRO A 178 -1.18 1.21 9.23
CA PRO A 178 -0.89 2.65 9.32
C PRO A 178 -1.60 3.35 10.48
N THR A 179 -2.57 2.71 11.10
CA THR A 179 -3.35 3.27 12.22
C THR A 179 -3.05 2.57 13.55
N ALA A 180 -2.11 1.62 13.57
CA ALA A 180 -1.72 0.96 14.80
C ALA A 180 -1.17 1.95 15.82
N ALA A 181 -1.61 1.83 17.07
CA ALA A 181 -1.20 2.68 18.19
C ALA A 181 -1.54 4.20 18.04
N LEU A 182 -2.45 4.56 17.14
CA LEU A 182 -2.97 5.92 17.00
C LEU A 182 -4.30 6.11 17.75
N GLY A 183 -4.51 7.30 18.29
CA GLY A 183 -5.79 7.70 18.85
C GLY A 183 -6.86 7.91 17.77
N VAL A 184 -8.11 8.08 18.17
CA VAL A 184 -9.25 8.21 17.24
C VAL A 184 -9.08 9.37 16.25
N ARG A 185 -8.61 10.53 16.74
CA ARG A 185 -8.40 11.73 15.90
C ARG A 185 -7.26 11.54 14.89
N GLU A 186 -6.18 10.90 15.31
CA GLU A 186 -5.06 10.60 14.43
C GLU A 186 -5.44 9.56 13.37
N THR A 187 -6.17 8.52 13.76
CA THR A 187 -6.72 7.51 12.85
C THR A 187 -7.56 8.16 11.75
N ALA A 188 -8.51 9.02 12.11
CA ALA A 188 -9.36 9.71 11.14
C ALA A 188 -8.53 10.50 10.11
N ARG A 189 -7.47 11.21 10.54
CA ARG A 189 -6.56 11.94 9.63
C ARG A 189 -5.82 11.01 8.67
N VAL A 190 -5.39 9.83 9.13
CA VAL A 190 -4.73 8.83 8.27
C VAL A 190 -5.72 8.26 7.26
N LEU A 191 -6.95 7.99 7.64
CA LEU A 191 -8.00 7.55 6.73
C LEU A 191 -8.33 8.61 5.67
N ASP A 192 -8.40 9.89 6.06
CA ASP A 192 -8.57 11.00 5.10
C ASP A 192 -7.41 11.08 4.11
N LEU A 193 -6.19 10.84 4.56
CA LEU A 193 -5.01 10.80 3.71
C LEU A 193 -5.07 9.63 2.71
N ILE A 194 -5.53 8.45 3.11
CA ILE A 194 -5.77 7.32 2.21
C ILE A 194 -6.81 7.68 1.14
N ARG A 195 -7.89 8.34 1.53
CA ARG A 195 -8.93 8.83 0.60
C ARG A 195 -8.36 9.86 -0.40
N GLU A 196 -7.45 10.74 0.06
CA GLU A 196 -6.80 11.72 -0.81
C GLU A 196 -5.88 11.04 -1.83
N LEU A 197 -5.06 10.06 -1.43
CA LEU A 197 -4.24 9.25 -2.35
C LEU A 197 -5.10 8.57 -3.43
N ARG A 198 -6.19 7.95 -3.01
CA ARG A 198 -7.17 7.34 -3.93
C ARG A 198 -7.70 8.36 -4.94
N ARG A 199 -8.11 9.56 -4.48
CA ARG A 199 -8.62 10.64 -5.37
C ARG A 199 -7.56 11.15 -6.35
N GLN A 200 -6.29 11.07 -5.98
CA GLN A 200 -5.16 11.42 -6.86
C GLN A 200 -4.80 10.31 -7.85
N GLY A 201 -5.55 9.20 -7.88
CA GLY A 201 -5.31 8.08 -8.79
C GLY A 201 -4.24 7.09 -8.31
N THR A 202 -3.72 7.24 -7.09
CA THR A 202 -2.75 6.30 -6.52
C THR A 202 -3.45 5.00 -6.11
N ALA A 203 -2.89 3.85 -6.49
CA ALA A 203 -3.31 2.57 -5.94
C ALA A 203 -2.83 2.43 -4.49
N VAL A 204 -3.69 1.98 -3.59
CA VAL A 204 -3.33 1.77 -2.18
C VAL A 204 -3.56 0.31 -1.80
N LEU A 205 -2.54 -0.36 -1.29
CA LEU A 205 -2.65 -1.66 -0.63
C LEU A 205 -2.58 -1.45 0.88
N LEU A 206 -3.71 -1.56 1.55
CA LEU A 206 -3.85 -1.34 2.99
C LEU A 206 -3.82 -2.67 3.73
N VAL A 207 -2.81 -2.90 4.57
CA VAL A 207 -2.84 -4.00 5.53
C VAL A 207 -3.35 -3.48 6.85
N SER A 208 -4.42 -4.05 7.35
CA SER A 208 -4.97 -3.69 8.65
C SER A 208 -5.76 -4.87 9.25
N HIS A 209 -5.72 -4.96 10.56
CA HIS A 209 -6.58 -5.87 11.33
C HIS A 209 -7.83 -5.14 11.89
N ASN A 210 -7.89 -3.82 11.77
CA ASN A 210 -9.04 -3.03 12.22
C ASN A 210 -10.10 -2.97 11.11
N MET A 211 -11.17 -3.75 11.28
CA MET A 211 -12.25 -3.83 10.29
C MET A 211 -13.01 -2.52 10.12
N ASP A 212 -13.14 -1.69 11.17
CA ASP A 212 -13.81 -0.39 11.06
C ASP A 212 -13.09 0.49 10.04
N ASN A 213 -11.77 0.60 10.17
CA ASN A 213 -10.94 1.37 9.25
C ASN A 213 -11.00 0.81 7.83
N VAL A 214 -11.01 -0.53 7.68
CA VAL A 214 -11.11 -1.18 6.37
C VAL A 214 -12.43 -0.83 5.68
N PHE A 215 -13.56 -0.99 6.38
CA PHE A 215 -14.88 -0.67 5.82
C PHE A 215 -15.08 0.81 5.53
N GLU A 216 -14.31 1.67 6.17
CA GLU A 216 -14.39 3.13 5.98
C GLU A 216 -13.68 3.61 4.70
N VAL A 217 -12.58 2.95 4.27
CA VAL A 217 -11.75 3.46 3.18
C VAL A 217 -11.51 2.49 2.04
N ALA A 218 -11.64 1.17 2.24
CA ALA A 218 -11.32 0.20 1.22
C ALA A 218 -12.48 -0.02 0.23
N ASP A 219 -12.12 -0.24 -1.03
CA ASP A 219 -13.07 -0.64 -2.09
C ASP A 219 -13.15 -2.16 -2.20
N ARG A 220 -12.00 -2.85 -1.99
CA ARG A 220 -11.88 -4.30 -2.11
C ARG A 220 -11.15 -4.88 -0.91
N ALA A 221 -11.45 -6.14 -0.61
CA ALA A 221 -10.75 -6.94 0.39
C ALA A 221 -10.19 -8.21 -0.24
N LEU A 222 -8.86 -8.35 -0.15
CA LEU A 222 -8.14 -9.58 -0.49
C LEU A 222 -7.87 -10.34 0.80
N ILE A 223 -8.33 -11.59 0.87
CA ILE A 223 -8.17 -12.41 2.07
C ILE A 223 -7.11 -13.47 1.82
N LEU A 224 -6.04 -13.41 2.61
CA LEU A 224 -5.00 -14.46 2.67
C LEU A 224 -5.22 -15.35 3.87
N ARG A 225 -5.02 -16.66 3.67
CA ARG A 225 -4.99 -17.65 4.73
C ARG A 225 -4.02 -18.77 4.39
N LEU A 226 -3.12 -19.10 5.33
CA LEU A 226 -2.10 -20.15 5.16
C LEU A 226 -1.33 -20.03 3.82
N GLY A 227 -0.93 -18.81 3.49
CA GLY A 227 -0.15 -18.53 2.28
C GLY A 227 -0.94 -18.54 0.97
N ARG A 228 -2.26 -18.65 0.98
CA ARG A 228 -3.12 -18.67 -0.23
C ARG A 228 -4.13 -17.54 -0.22
N LYS A 229 -4.48 -17.06 -1.41
CA LYS A 229 -5.63 -16.16 -1.59
C LYS A 229 -6.91 -16.97 -1.49
N ILE A 230 -7.75 -16.64 -0.50
CA ILE A 230 -9.02 -17.34 -0.25
C ILE A 230 -10.18 -16.60 -0.93
N ALA A 231 -10.14 -15.27 -0.89
CA ALA A 231 -11.20 -14.47 -1.49
C ALA A 231 -10.68 -13.12 -1.98
N ASP A 232 -11.45 -12.52 -2.87
CA ASP A 232 -11.28 -11.19 -3.43
C ASP A 232 -12.67 -10.57 -3.53
N LEU A 233 -13.00 -9.66 -2.61
CA LEU A 233 -14.36 -9.21 -2.34
C LEU A 233 -14.50 -7.71 -2.56
N ASP A 234 -15.65 -7.30 -3.07
CA ASP A 234 -16.10 -5.91 -3.08
C ASP A 234 -16.63 -5.55 -1.70
N ILE A 235 -16.03 -4.57 -1.03
CA ILE A 235 -16.43 -4.15 0.32
C ILE A 235 -17.89 -3.68 0.37
N ALA A 236 -18.37 -3.00 -0.67
CA ALA A 236 -19.74 -2.51 -0.73
C ALA A 236 -20.81 -3.63 -0.76
N ARG A 237 -20.38 -4.86 -1.11
CA ARG A 237 -21.28 -6.03 -1.23
C ARG A 237 -21.00 -7.11 -0.18
N THR A 238 -20.12 -6.83 0.78
CA THR A 238 -19.65 -7.81 1.74
C THR A 238 -19.91 -7.34 3.17
N SER A 239 -20.28 -8.25 4.06
CA SER A 239 -20.46 -7.95 5.48
C SER A 239 -19.18 -8.20 6.28
N ARG A 240 -19.06 -7.55 7.45
CA ARG A 240 -17.97 -7.82 8.40
C ARG A 240 -17.92 -9.29 8.83
N ALA A 241 -19.08 -9.86 9.12
CA ALA A 241 -19.19 -11.25 9.56
C ALA A 241 -18.64 -12.21 8.50
N GLU A 242 -18.88 -11.93 7.21
CA GLU A 242 -18.36 -12.71 6.11
C GLU A 242 -16.84 -12.62 6.02
N ILE A 243 -16.26 -11.42 6.09
CA ILE A 243 -14.80 -11.23 6.06
C ILE A 243 -14.14 -11.95 7.26
N VAL A 244 -14.66 -11.74 8.46
CA VAL A 244 -14.14 -12.39 9.68
C VAL A 244 -14.24 -13.92 9.56
N GLY A 245 -15.37 -14.44 9.07
CA GLY A 245 -15.57 -15.86 8.84
C GLY A 245 -14.53 -16.46 7.87
N LEU A 246 -14.19 -15.73 6.79
CA LEU A 246 -13.16 -16.16 5.84
C LEU A 246 -11.74 -16.08 6.42
N VAL A 247 -11.42 -15.05 7.19
CA VAL A 247 -10.12 -14.89 7.87
C VAL A 247 -9.89 -16.01 8.86
N VAL A 248 -10.87 -16.32 9.71
CA VAL A 248 -10.79 -17.36 10.74
C VAL A 248 -10.98 -18.77 10.12
N GLY A 249 -11.63 -18.86 8.98
CA GLY A 249 -11.89 -20.15 8.30
C GLY A 249 -13.16 -20.86 8.73
N SER A 250 -14.08 -20.15 9.38
CA SER A 250 -15.40 -20.65 9.76
C SER A 250 -16.43 -20.58 8.63
N ALA A 251 -16.17 -19.79 7.56
CA ALA A 251 -17.00 -19.67 6.38
C ALA A 251 -16.32 -20.33 5.17
N SER A 252 -16.98 -21.29 4.53
CA SER A 252 -16.57 -21.77 3.20
C SER A 252 -17.00 -20.76 2.14
N THR A 253 -16.10 -20.47 1.19
CA THR A 253 -16.37 -19.56 0.08
C THR A 253 -17.58 -20.06 -0.73
N ARG A 254 -18.63 -19.26 -0.86
CA ARG A 254 -19.82 -19.56 -1.69
C ARG A 254 -19.50 -19.83 -3.17
N ALA A 255 -18.26 -19.56 -3.62
CA ALA A 255 -17.85 -19.69 -5.02
C ALA A 255 -17.63 -21.13 -5.50
N THR A 256 -17.52 -22.13 -4.63
CA THR A 256 -17.33 -23.54 -5.05
C THR A 256 -18.63 -24.33 -5.27
N ALA A 257 -19.78 -23.75 -5.00
CA ALA A 257 -21.07 -24.42 -5.18
C ALA A 257 -21.64 -24.31 -6.61
N GLN A 258 -21.23 -23.32 -7.40
CA GLN A 258 -21.71 -23.15 -8.78
C GLN A 258 -20.88 -23.90 -9.83
N GLU A 259 -19.62 -24.23 -9.55
CA GLU A 259 -18.78 -25.03 -10.48
C GLU A 259 -18.96 -26.55 -10.34
N ARG A 260 -19.68 -27.03 -9.33
CA ARG A 260 -19.99 -28.47 -9.16
C ARG A 260 -21.39 -28.87 -9.65
N ALA A 261 -22.15 -27.90 -10.19
CA ALA A 261 -23.51 -28.14 -10.70
C ALA A 261 -23.67 -27.83 -12.22
N ALA A 262 -22.55 -27.76 -12.97
CA ALA A 262 -22.56 -27.65 -14.44
C ALA A 262 -21.86 -28.85 -15.08
#